data_f502c1d5c980ea3f3de0485e8a1ea09a
#
_entry.id   f502c1d5c980ea3f3de0485e8a1ea09a
#
_cell.length_a   1.000
_cell.length_b   1.000
_cell.length_c   1.000
_cell.angle_alpha   90.00
_cell.angle_beta   90.00
_cell.angle_gamma   90.00
#
_symmetry.space_group_name_H-M   'P 1'
#
loop_
_entity.id
_entity.type
_entity.pdbx_description
1 polymer ?
#
loop_
_entity_poly.entity_id
_entity_poly.type
_entity_poly.pdbx_seq_one_letter_code
_entity_poly.pdbx_strand_id
1 'polypeptide(L)'
;MNLSLAESMIHAASLEIAGKREEALAELCQARDAGHHTPKLYGAIGHLQFELRRFQAAAGAYEEALRLDGDDATTHYNRAVCLERLDAWEDAAAAFQKAIELDSRRASANLGLGISQLHLERPQAALTAFERCLERQPFREAALRGQAVAWHLLGRYQEASESYQRLLSRDARSEELLSNAISLAISHGDYELLARCSERLLEVQPASPVALEGAALAAFARRDFDAALRFCNALVEAHPTHSAGWFNCGVALQKLSLYEKAADAYARAASLDPQSAEAFLSLGTVLHEIERWEAAREAYEKALALAPGLRTALWNLGLLCESRQELRHAENLYCRLVEHHPEAQDAWFRLGYVRLQLGDFPACIQAFQACLAFPKKCPEALLNIGIAHWKMRHIEMAKETFRQSLGPAARSAEALRCLASIALQQQDYEQALTLHKQLLDLEEPTSDLLYNLALLWQKRGRAAEAVRCYRQALALRPGFPQALLNLGHALMTLGKHEEAQAAWQTALRGNIELAEQFLV
;
A
#
# COMPACT_ATOMS: atom_id res chain seq x y z
N MET A 1 55.86 13.89 52.51
CA MET A 1 56.91 13.66 51.49
C MET A 1 56.22 13.49 50.16
N ASN A 2 56.50 14.35 49.20
CA ASN A 2 55.97 14.10 47.85
C ASN A 2 56.73 12.93 47.27
N LEU A 3 56.05 11.83 47.02
CA LEU A 3 56.61 10.68 46.29
C LEU A 3 57.07 11.16 44.89
N SER A 4 58.13 10.58 44.39
CA SER A 4 58.52 10.81 43.01
C SER A 4 57.44 10.24 42.06
N LEU A 5 57.36 10.76 40.87
CA LEU A 5 56.34 10.25 39.87
C LEU A 5 56.47 8.72 39.70
N ALA A 6 57.70 8.19 39.71
CA ALA A 6 57.91 6.74 39.56
C ALA A 6 57.38 5.95 40.77
N GLU A 7 57.57 6.44 42.00
CA GLU A 7 57.01 5.83 43.20
C GLU A 7 55.47 5.87 43.23
N SER A 8 54.86 7.02 42.88
CA SER A 8 53.39 7.12 42.76
C SER A 8 52.81 6.19 41.69
N MET A 9 53.48 6.05 40.56
CA MET A 9 53.07 5.10 39.50
C MET A 9 53.13 3.63 39.94
N ILE A 10 54.20 3.26 40.65
CA ILE A 10 54.35 1.90 41.20
C ILE A 10 53.36 1.62 42.32
N HIS A 11 53.11 2.58 43.22
CA HIS A 11 52.11 2.46 44.27
C HIS A 11 50.69 2.34 43.70
N ALA A 12 50.33 3.17 42.72
CA ALA A 12 49.03 3.09 42.01
C ALA A 12 48.82 1.74 41.29
N ALA A 13 49.86 1.21 40.62
CA ALA A 13 49.81 -0.12 40.01
C ALA A 13 49.58 -1.23 41.05
N SER A 14 50.23 -1.12 42.22
CA SER A 14 50.04 -2.07 43.34
C SER A 14 48.59 -2.03 43.88
N LEU A 15 48.03 -0.82 44.01
CA LEU A 15 46.63 -0.62 44.43
C LEU A 15 45.64 -1.18 43.38
N GLU A 16 45.93 -1.00 42.11
CA GLU A 16 45.10 -1.56 41.01
C GLU A 16 45.10 -3.10 41.06
N ILE A 17 46.26 -3.74 41.21
CA ILE A 17 46.37 -5.19 41.38
C ILE A 17 45.60 -5.67 42.61
N ALA A 18 45.56 -4.88 43.72
CA ALA A 18 44.76 -5.15 44.90
C ALA A 18 43.24 -4.88 44.71
N GLY A 19 42.79 -4.46 43.49
CA GLY A 19 41.40 -4.14 43.19
C GLY A 19 40.93 -2.78 43.71
N LYS A 20 41.83 -1.96 44.28
CA LYS A 20 41.56 -0.65 44.88
C LYS A 20 41.70 0.48 43.87
N ARG A 21 40.91 0.42 42.79
CA ARG A 21 41.01 1.33 41.62
C ARG A 21 40.80 2.81 41.98
N GLU A 22 39.87 3.12 42.91
CA GLU A 22 39.63 4.50 43.35
C GLU A 22 40.84 5.08 44.12
N GLU A 23 41.48 4.26 45.00
CA GLU A 23 42.67 4.68 45.73
C GLU A 23 43.86 4.87 44.75
N ALA A 24 44.00 3.98 43.76
CA ALA A 24 45.00 4.09 42.70
C ALA A 24 44.82 5.38 41.88
N LEU A 25 43.58 5.69 41.50
CA LEU A 25 43.25 6.91 40.75
C LEU A 25 43.56 8.16 41.57
N ALA A 26 43.20 8.17 42.87
CA ALA A 26 43.50 9.28 43.78
C ALA A 26 45.00 9.56 43.87
N GLU A 27 45.82 8.51 43.99
CA GLU A 27 47.28 8.62 44.02
C GLU A 27 47.85 9.26 42.75
N LEU A 28 47.39 8.82 41.55
CA LEU A 28 47.84 9.41 40.30
C LEU A 28 47.36 10.86 40.13
N CYS A 29 46.15 11.18 40.59
CA CYS A 29 45.64 12.56 40.58
C CYS A 29 46.48 13.46 41.52
N GLN A 30 46.90 12.97 42.70
CA GLN A 30 47.82 13.73 43.59
C GLN A 30 49.15 14.00 42.91
N ALA A 31 49.70 13.02 42.20
CA ALA A 31 50.96 13.21 41.45
C ALA A 31 50.79 14.28 40.34
N ARG A 32 49.65 14.26 39.63
CA ARG A 32 49.31 15.30 38.65
C ARG A 32 49.22 16.69 39.30
N ASP A 33 48.50 16.80 40.41
CA ASP A 33 48.29 18.05 41.13
C ASP A 33 49.58 18.58 41.80
N ALA A 34 50.56 17.70 42.04
CA ALA A 34 51.91 18.05 42.46
C ALA A 34 52.82 18.56 41.32
N GLY A 35 52.24 18.70 40.09
CA GLY A 35 52.92 19.28 38.94
C GLY A 35 53.56 18.29 37.98
N HIS A 36 53.36 16.99 38.16
CA HIS A 36 53.84 15.99 37.21
C HIS A 36 52.90 15.89 36.01
N HIS A 37 53.32 16.36 34.86
CA HIS A 37 52.55 16.31 33.62
C HIS A 37 53.34 15.51 32.57
N THR A 38 53.07 14.21 32.51
CA THR A 38 53.69 13.32 31.51
C THR A 38 52.65 12.50 30.78
N PRO A 39 52.90 12.11 29.52
CA PRO A 39 51.96 11.28 28.75
C PRO A 39 51.60 9.98 29.47
N LYS A 40 52.61 9.35 30.13
CA LYS A 40 52.41 8.10 30.87
C LYS A 40 51.48 8.26 32.08
N LEU A 41 51.58 9.38 32.81
CA LEU A 41 50.69 9.65 33.94
C LEU A 41 49.24 9.84 33.49
N TYR A 42 49.04 10.66 32.48
CA TYR A 42 47.69 10.85 31.95
C TYR A 42 47.13 9.59 31.29
N GLY A 43 47.95 8.77 30.61
CA GLY A 43 47.59 7.46 30.12
C GLY A 43 47.10 6.51 31.21
N ALA A 44 47.82 6.46 32.36
CA ALA A 44 47.44 5.66 33.51
C ALA A 44 46.14 6.17 34.19
N ILE A 45 45.99 7.50 34.34
CA ILE A 45 44.75 8.11 34.82
C ILE A 45 43.58 7.72 33.88
N GLY A 46 43.78 7.83 32.57
CA GLY A 46 42.78 7.46 31.57
C GLY A 46 42.37 5.98 31.67
N HIS A 47 43.35 5.08 31.85
CA HIS A 47 43.10 3.65 32.05
C HIS A 47 42.24 3.37 33.30
N LEU A 48 42.59 3.94 34.45
CA LEU A 48 41.81 3.75 35.67
C LEU A 48 40.41 4.35 35.59
N GLN A 49 40.26 5.51 34.96
CA GLN A 49 38.95 6.11 34.70
C GLN A 49 38.09 5.21 33.79
N PHE A 50 38.68 4.59 32.75
CA PHE A 50 38.01 3.65 31.87
C PHE A 50 37.53 2.40 32.66
N GLU A 51 38.39 1.81 33.47
CA GLU A 51 38.06 0.67 34.32
C GLU A 51 36.93 0.98 35.34
N LEU A 52 36.85 2.23 35.78
CA LEU A 52 35.79 2.75 36.64
C LEU A 52 34.52 3.17 35.84
N ARG A 53 34.48 2.90 34.53
CA ARG A 53 33.41 3.26 33.59
C ARG A 53 33.16 4.76 33.49
N ARG A 54 34.11 5.59 33.83
CA ARG A 54 34.04 7.07 33.70
C ARG A 54 34.61 7.49 32.35
N PHE A 55 33.92 7.08 31.26
CA PHE A 55 34.43 7.16 29.89
C PHE A 55 34.73 8.58 29.42
N GLN A 56 33.94 9.58 29.84
CA GLN A 56 34.20 10.98 29.52
C GLN A 56 35.49 11.49 30.15
N ALA A 57 35.71 11.14 31.44
CA ALA A 57 36.93 11.52 32.15
C ALA A 57 38.17 10.78 31.59
N ALA A 58 37.98 9.50 31.21
CA ALA A 58 39.02 8.71 30.57
C ALA A 58 39.47 9.32 29.23
N ALA A 59 38.49 9.69 28.38
CA ALA A 59 38.74 10.32 27.08
C ALA A 59 39.52 11.63 27.25
N GLY A 60 39.12 12.49 28.21
CA GLY A 60 39.81 13.72 28.52
C GLY A 60 41.25 13.50 29.03
N ALA A 61 41.48 12.47 29.87
CA ALA A 61 42.82 12.14 30.31
C ALA A 61 43.72 11.63 29.17
N TYR A 62 43.19 10.80 28.27
CA TYR A 62 43.91 10.40 27.07
C TYR A 62 44.18 11.56 26.11
N GLU A 63 43.26 12.53 26.01
CA GLU A 63 43.47 13.74 25.22
C GLU A 63 44.61 14.60 25.74
N GLU A 64 44.73 14.75 27.09
CA GLU A 64 45.87 15.43 27.71
C GLU A 64 47.18 14.65 27.50
N ALA A 65 47.13 13.31 27.52
CA ALA A 65 48.32 12.52 27.17
C ALA A 65 48.75 12.77 25.73
N LEU A 66 47.85 12.80 24.79
CA LEU A 66 48.11 13.06 23.37
C LEU A 66 48.55 14.50 23.09
N ARG A 67 48.11 15.47 23.88
CA ARG A 67 48.59 16.86 23.78
C ARG A 67 50.08 16.97 24.12
N LEU A 68 50.58 16.09 24.99
CA LEU A 68 51.98 16.02 25.39
C LEU A 68 52.83 15.15 24.45
N ASP A 69 52.25 14.07 23.93
CA ASP A 69 52.88 13.17 22.96
C ASP A 69 51.82 12.68 21.98
N GLY A 70 51.77 13.28 20.81
CA GLY A 70 50.75 13.03 19.78
C GLY A 70 50.98 11.74 18.97
N ASP A 71 52.09 11.07 19.11
CA ASP A 71 52.50 9.96 18.27
C ASP A 71 52.31 8.57 18.92
N ASP A 72 51.53 8.47 20.00
CA ASP A 72 51.23 7.19 20.63
C ASP A 72 49.94 6.53 20.10
N ALA A 73 50.13 5.52 19.25
CA ALA A 73 49.05 4.73 18.69
C ALA A 73 48.14 4.08 19.74
N THR A 74 48.68 3.72 20.90
CA THR A 74 47.92 3.07 21.98
C THR A 74 46.99 4.04 22.67
N THR A 75 47.45 5.26 22.92
CA THR A 75 46.64 6.30 23.55
C THR A 75 45.51 6.77 22.60
N HIS A 76 45.78 6.92 21.29
CA HIS A 76 44.72 7.19 20.30
C HIS A 76 43.67 6.07 20.27
N TYR A 77 44.08 4.81 20.28
CA TYR A 77 43.19 3.66 20.34
C TYR A 77 42.33 3.67 21.61
N ASN A 78 42.95 3.86 22.79
CA ASN A 78 42.22 3.88 24.05
C ASN A 78 41.23 5.03 24.15
N ARG A 79 41.60 6.23 23.63
CA ARG A 79 40.69 7.36 23.51
C ARG A 79 39.52 7.01 22.60
N ALA A 80 39.76 6.39 21.45
CA ALA A 80 38.74 5.96 20.52
C ALA A 80 37.73 4.98 21.15
N VAL A 81 38.21 4.02 21.93
CA VAL A 81 37.33 3.08 22.66
C VAL A 81 36.48 3.81 23.71
N CYS A 82 37.02 4.84 24.39
CA CYS A 82 36.19 5.67 25.27
C CYS A 82 35.09 6.42 24.52
N LEU A 83 35.42 7.01 23.37
CA LEU A 83 34.47 7.74 22.51
C LEU A 83 33.40 6.83 21.93
N GLU A 84 33.76 5.60 21.54
CA GLU A 84 32.80 4.54 21.15
C GLU A 84 31.80 4.25 22.28
N ARG A 85 32.24 4.17 23.54
CA ARG A 85 31.35 3.97 24.71
C ARG A 85 30.46 5.16 25.04
N LEU A 86 30.74 6.31 24.48
CA LEU A 86 29.98 7.55 24.60
C LEU A 86 29.11 7.84 23.36
N ASP A 87 29.04 6.89 22.43
CA ASP A 87 28.35 7.02 21.12
C ASP A 87 28.86 8.20 20.27
N ALA A 88 30.06 8.70 20.55
CA ALA A 88 30.72 9.78 19.80
C ALA A 88 31.45 9.19 18.57
N TRP A 89 30.66 8.65 17.63
CA TRP A 89 31.13 7.81 16.52
C TRP A 89 32.10 8.52 15.58
N GLU A 90 31.87 9.82 15.28
CA GLU A 90 32.75 10.62 14.40
C GLU A 90 34.16 10.78 15.01
N ASP A 91 34.19 11.19 16.28
CA ASP A 91 35.46 11.36 17.02
C ASP A 91 36.15 10.02 17.25
N ALA A 92 35.39 8.96 17.53
CA ALA A 92 35.90 7.60 17.65
C ALA A 92 36.56 7.13 16.34
N ALA A 93 35.88 7.31 15.20
CA ALA A 93 36.44 6.95 13.90
C ALA A 93 37.73 7.72 13.59
N ALA A 94 37.78 9.02 13.87
CA ALA A 94 38.99 9.83 13.68
C ALA A 94 40.16 9.36 14.56
N ALA A 95 39.88 9.03 15.83
CA ALA A 95 40.90 8.53 16.76
C ALA A 95 41.37 7.12 16.37
N PHE A 96 40.47 6.22 15.95
CA PHE A 96 40.89 4.90 15.41
C PHE A 96 41.71 5.05 14.13
N GLN A 97 41.32 5.94 13.22
CA GLN A 97 42.07 6.21 12.00
C GLN A 97 43.51 6.68 12.34
N LYS A 98 43.65 7.57 13.33
CA LYS A 98 44.97 8.05 13.77
C LYS A 98 45.82 6.94 14.39
N ALA A 99 45.18 6.08 15.19
CA ALA A 99 45.87 4.89 15.73
C ALA A 99 46.37 3.95 14.62
N ILE A 100 45.61 3.78 13.53
CA ILE A 100 46.00 2.94 12.38
C ILE A 100 47.13 3.61 11.56
N GLU A 101 47.15 4.92 11.43
CA GLU A 101 48.22 5.66 10.75
C GLU A 101 49.55 5.46 11.46
N LEU A 102 49.56 5.43 12.81
CA LEU A 102 50.71 5.24 13.63
C LEU A 102 51.14 3.77 13.78
N ASP A 103 50.16 2.88 13.83
CA ASP A 103 50.34 1.42 13.86
C ASP A 103 49.37 0.71 12.95
N SER A 104 49.72 0.58 11.69
CA SER A 104 48.89 -0.09 10.65
C SER A 104 48.64 -1.58 10.94
N ARG A 105 49.35 -2.17 11.88
CA ARG A 105 49.21 -3.58 12.24
C ARG A 105 48.17 -3.84 13.32
N ARG A 106 47.54 -2.83 13.89
CA ARG A 106 46.57 -2.95 14.97
C ARG A 106 45.20 -3.35 14.46
N ALA A 107 44.94 -4.66 14.39
CA ALA A 107 43.67 -5.22 13.91
C ALA A 107 42.47 -4.74 14.72
N SER A 108 42.62 -4.53 16.04
CA SER A 108 41.58 -4.01 16.91
C SER A 108 41.15 -2.59 16.56
N ALA A 109 42.08 -1.75 16.10
CA ALA A 109 41.74 -0.39 15.66
C ALA A 109 40.96 -0.41 14.33
N ASN A 110 41.31 -1.30 13.38
CA ASN A 110 40.53 -1.49 12.15
C ASN A 110 39.12 -2.03 12.44
N LEU A 111 38.96 -2.91 13.44
CA LEU A 111 37.64 -3.38 13.89
C LEU A 111 36.82 -2.22 14.44
N GLY A 112 37.35 -1.43 15.37
CA GLY A 112 36.67 -0.27 15.95
C GLY A 112 36.33 0.78 14.91
N LEU A 113 37.24 1.06 13.96
CA LEU A 113 36.97 1.94 12.84
C LEU A 113 35.78 1.43 12.00
N GLY A 114 35.77 0.14 11.67
CA GLY A 114 34.67 -0.47 10.90
C GLY A 114 33.32 -0.34 11.61
N ILE A 115 33.29 -0.60 12.93
CA ILE A 115 32.06 -0.44 13.74
C ILE A 115 31.63 1.02 13.77
N SER A 116 32.54 1.97 14.04
CA SER A 116 32.21 3.40 14.02
C SER A 116 31.66 3.87 12.67
N GLN A 117 32.23 3.39 11.55
CA GLN A 117 31.78 3.72 10.21
C GLN A 117 30.39 3.14 9.91
N LEU A 118 30.02 1.97 10.45
CA LEU A 118 28.65 1.45 10.34
C LEU A 118 27.64 2.34 11.06
N HIS A 119 27.96 2.78 12.29
CA HIS A 119 27.10 3.70 13.04
C HIS A 119 26.94 5.07 12.37
N LEU A 120 27.94 5.48 11.60
CA LEU A 120 27.90 6.71 10.76
C LEU A 120 27.22 6.50 9.40
N GLU A 121 26.58 5.36 9.18
CA GLU A 121 25.92 4.99 7.91
C GLU A 121 26.87 5.05 6.69
N ARG A 122 28.15 4.71 6.90
CA ARG A 122 29.20 4.68 5.88
C ARG A 122 29.67 3.26 5.58
N PRO A 123 28.80 2.38 5.03
CA PRO A 123 29.07 0.95 4.93
C PRO A 123 30.26 0.62 4.02
N GLN A 124 30.55 1.43 3.01
CA GLN A 124 31.71 1.20 2.13
C GLN A 124 33.04 1.43 2.89
N ALA A 125 33.12 2.45 3.72
CA ALA A 125 34.29 2.71 4.54
C ALA A 125 34.46 1.62 5.62
N ALA A 126 33.35 1.20 6.22
CA ALA A 126 33.32 0.09 7.17
C ALA A 126 33.86 -1.21 6.56
N LEU A 127 33.42 -1.54 5.33
CA LEU A 127 33.87 -2.72 4.60
C LEU A 127 35.40 -2.72 4.45
N THR A 128 35.98 -1.60 4.01
CA THR A 128 37.44 -1.47 3.86
C THR A 128 38.17 -1.67 5.18
N ALA A 129 37.63 -1.17 6.28
CA ALA A 129 38.22 -1.34 7.60
C ALA A 129 38.15 -2.81 8.07
N PHE A 130 37.01 -3.48 7.86
CA PHE A 130 36.88 -4.91 8.18
C PHE A 130 37.75 -5.80 7.31
N GLU A 131 37.94 -5.51 6.05
CA GLU A 131 38.84 -6.23 5.14
C GLU A 131 40.29 -6.17 5.67
N ARG A 132 40.77 -4.98 6.06
CA ARG A 132 42.10 -4.82 6.70
C ARG A 132 42.19 -5.55 8.05
N CYS A 133 41.10 -5.58 8.84
CA CYS A 133 41.06 -6.36 10.07
C CYS A 133 41.20 -7.86 9.80
N LEU A 134 40.57 -8.37 8.72
CA LEU A 134 40.56 -9.79 8.33
C LEU A 134 41.89 -10.31 7.81
N GLU A 135 42.80 -9.44 7.34
CA GLU A 135 44.15 -9.81 6.98
C GLU A 135 44.91 -10.41 8.17
N ARG A 136 44.42 -10.13 9.41
CA ARG A 136 45.04 -10.53 10.68
C ARG A 136 44.03 -11.23 11.59
N GLN A 137 44.36 -12.40 12.08
CA GLN A 137 43.41 -13.38 12.63
C GLN A 137 42.69 -13.10 13.97
N PRO A 138 43.12 -12.24 14.94
CA PRO A 138 42.56 -12.27 16.29
C PRO A 138 41.08 -11.84 16.40
N PHE A 139 40.56 -11.08 15.47
CA PHE A 139 39.16 -10.58 15.50
C PHE A 139 38.31 -11.04 14.30
N ARG A 140 38.68 -12.19 13.70
CA ARG A 140 38.11 -12.67 12.45
C ARG A 140 36.59 -12.78 12.47
N GLU A 141 36.02 -13.28 13.54
CA GLU A 141 34.59 -13.48 13.64
C GLU A 141 33.82 -12.15 13.75
N ALA A 142 34.27 -11.23 14.61
CA ALA A 142 33.68 -9.91 14.76
C ALA A 142 33.77 -9.09 13.45
N ALA A 143 34.90 -9.16 12.74
CA ALA A 143 35.10 -8.50 11.48
C ALA A 143 34.22 -9.10 10.37
N LEU A 144 34.01 -10.43 10.33
CA LEU A 144 33.11 -11.09 9.41
C LEU A 144 31.64 -10.70 9.67
N ARG A 145 31.23 -10.57 10.95
CA ARG A 145 29.91 -10.06 11.31
C ARG A 145 29.70 -8.63 10.78
N GLY A 146 30.64 -7.74 11.09
CA GLY A 146 30.59 -6.35 10.60
C GLY A 146 30.59 -6.26 9.07
N GLN A 147 31.41 -7.10 8.41
CA GLN A 147 31.43 -7.17 6.94
C GLN A 147 30.08 -7.62 6.36
N ALA A 148 29.44 -8.62 6.96
CA ALA A 148 28.10 -9.08 6.54
C ALA A 148 27.04 -7.97 6.66
N VAL A 149 27.08 -7.20 7.76
CA VAL A 149 26.23 -6.02 7.95
C VAL A 149 26.52 -4.95 6.90
N ALA A 150 27.79 -4.66 6.64
CA ALA A 150 28.20 -3.68 5.63
C ALA A 150 27.71 -4.07 4.22
N TRP A 151 27.84 -5.34 3.83
CA TRP A 151 27.30 -5.83 2.55
C TRP A 151 25.78 -5.72 2.48
N HIS A 152 25.07 -6.04 3.57
CA HIS A 152 23.61 -5.88 3.64
C HIS A 152 23.22 -4.41 3.39
N LEU A 153 23.84 -3.46 4.09
CA LEU A 153 23.57 -2.03 3.92
C LEU A 153 23.92 -1.50 2.51
N LEU A 154 24.89 -2.13 1.84
CA LEU A 154 25.26 -1.81 0.45
C LEU A 154 24.35 -2.46 -0.59
N GLY A 155 23.35 -3.23 -0.19
CA GLY A 155 22.49 -4.00 -1.09
C GLY A 155 23.18 -5.20 -1.75
N ARG A 156 24.37 -5.60 -1.28
CA ARG A 156 25.11 -6.77 -1.73
C ARG A 156 24.62 -8.02 -1.01
N TYR A 157 23.37 -8.37 -1.29
CA TYR A 157 22.60 -9.37 -0.55
C TYR A 157 23.18 -10.78 -0.64
N GLN A 158 23.76 -11.13 -1.81
CA GLN A 158 24.35 -12.44 -2.01
C GLN A 158 25.56 -12.67 -1.08
N GLU A 159 26.48 -11.72 -1.03
CA GLU A 159 27.68 -11.80 -0.21
C GLU A 159 27.34 -11.75 1.29
N ALA A 160 26.34 -10.93 1.67
CA ALA A 160 25.83 -10.89 3.03
C ALA A 160 25.24 -12.24 3.43
N SER A 161 24.39 -12.85 2.59
CA SER A 161 23.77 -14.15 2.84
C SER A 161 24.79 -15.26 3.03
N GLU A 162 25.78 -15.34 2.16
CA GLU A 162 26.87 -16.33 2.27
C GLU A 162 27.64 -16.16 3.59
N SER A 163 27.89 -14.92 4.01
CA SER A 163 28.59 -14.64 5.26
C SER A 163 27.76 -15.02 6.48
N TYR A 164 26.48 -14.67 6.52
CA TYR A 164 25.59 -15.10 7.61
C TYR A 164 25.47 -16.62 7.67
N GLN A 165 25.34 -17.30 6.53
CA GLN A 165 25.29 -18.78 6.52
C GLN A 165 26.57 -19.41 7.08
N ARG A 166 27.76 -18.87 6.72
CA ARG A 166 29.04 -19.34 7.27
C ARG A 166 29.15 -19.08 8.78
N LEU A 167 28.71 -17.92 9.25
CA LEU A 167 28.69 -17.59 10.67
C LEU A 167 27.72 -18.48 11.44
N LEU A 168 26.50 -18.66 10.94
CA LEU A 168 25.48 -19.54 11.52
C LEU A 168 25.84 -21.03 11.47
N SER A 169 26.76 -21.45 10.58
CA SER A 169 27.29 -22.81 10.60
C SER A 169 28.18 -23.09 11.81
N ARG A 170 28.76 -22.04 12.44
CA ARG A 170 29.59 -22.12 13.62
C ARG A 170 28.80 -21.89 14.92
N ASP A 171 27.91 -20.91 14.89
CA ASP A 171 27.05 -20.55 16.01
C ASP A 171 25.57 -20.47 15.50
N ALA A 172 24.94 -21.64 15.44
CA ALA A 172 23.59 -21.78 14.91
C ALA A 172 22.49 -21.15 15.80
N ARG A 173 22.84 -20.78 17.04
CA ARG A 173 21.91 -20.24 18.05
C ARG A 173 22.17 -18.79 18.41
N SER A 174 23.09 -18.11 17.72
CA SER A 174 23.34 -16.68 17.94
C SER A 174 22.11 -15.86 17.58
N GLU A 175 21.45 -15.26 18.59
CA GLU A 175 20.29 -14.40 18.43
C GLU A 175 20.59 -13.22 17.50
N GLU A 176 21.76 -12.59 17.66
CA GLU A 176 22.21 -11.48 16.83
C GLU A 176 22.32 -11.87 15.35
N LEU A 177 23.00 -13.00 15.07
CA LEU A 177 23.18 -13.47 13.69
C LEU A 177 21.86 -13.87 13.04
N LEU A 178 20.98 -14.55 13.79
CA LEU A 178 19.66 -14.93 13.30
C LEU A 178 18.80 -13.70 13.02
N SER A 179 18.80 -12.70 13.91
CA SER A 179 18.05 -11.46 13.72
C SER A 179 18.54 -10.68 12.50
N ASN A 180 19.86 -10.57 12.31
CA ASN A 180 20.44 -9.93 11.15
C ASN A 180 20.15 -10.69 9.84
N ALA A 181 20.18 -12.03 9.89
CA ALA A 181 19.83 -12.86 8.73
C ALA A 181 18.33 -12.76 8.37
N ILE A 182 17.44 -12.61 9.37
CA ILE A 182 16.02 -12.33 9.17
C ILE A 182 15.84 -10.98 8.47
N SER A 183 16.50 -9.92 8.96
CA SER A 183 16.45 -8.58 8.34
C SER A 183 16.95 -8.59 6.90
N LEU A 184 18.04 -9.31 6.63
CA LEU A 184 18.56 -9.51 5.27
C LEU A 184 17.54 -10.22 4.39
N ALA A 185 16.96 -11.31 4.89
CA ALA A 185 16.00 -12.13 4.13
C ALA A 185 14.73 -11.32 3.77
N ILE A 186 14.27 -10.46 4.67
CA ILE A 186 13.15 -9.52 4.39
C ILE A 186 13.55 -8.54 3.29
N SER A 187 14.72 -7.90 3.39
CA SER A 187 15.19 -6.89 2.44
C SER A 187 15.39 -7.46 1.03
N HIS A 188 15.81 -8.71 0.94
CA HIS A 188 16.06 -9.40 -0.34
C HIS A 188 14.85 -10.17 -0.87
N GLY A 189 13.84 -10.41 -0.03
CA GLY A 189 12.67 -11.24 -0.39
C GLY A 189 12.97 -12.74 -0.41
N ASP A 190 14.00 -13.21 0.32
CA ASP A 190 14.31 -14.63 0.48
C ASP A 190 13.46 -15.25 1.60
N TYR A 191 12.22 -15.60 1.26
CA TYR A 191 11.26 -16.15 2.22
C TYR A 191 11.63 -17.54 2.74
N GLU A 192 12.55 -18.25 2.07
CA GLU A 192 13.02 -19.55 2.53
C GLU A 192 14.08 -19.41 3.63
N LEU A 193 15.02 -18.50 3.43
CA LEU A 193 16.00 -18.10 4.47
C LEU A 193 15.26 -17.49 5.66
N LEU A 194 14.26 -16.63 5.40
CA LEU A 194 13.43 -15.99 6.41
C LEU A 194 12.77 -17.02 7.32
N ALA A 195 12.09 -18.02 6.73
CA ALA A 195 11.43 -19.08 7.51
C ALA A 195 12.42 -19.84 8.39
N ARG A 196 13.52 -20.32 7.80
CA ARG A 196 14.54 -21.10 8.52
C ARG A 196 15.19 -20.33 9.68
N CYS A 197 15.52 -19.07 9.46
CA CYS A 197 16.16 -18.26 10.52
C CYS A 197 15.16 -17.90 11.62
N SER A 198 13.90 -17.60 11.24
CA SER A 198 12.85 -17.31 12.20
C SER A 198 12.52 -18.52 13.08
N GLU A 199 12.37 -19.71 12.49
CA GLU A 199 12.12 -20.96 13.23
C GLU A 199 13.26 -21.25 14.24
N ARG A 200 14.51 -21.11 13.81
CA ARG A 200 15.67 -21.26 14.70
C ARG A 200 15.71 -20.25 15.83
N LEU A 201 15.38 -18.99 15.52
CA LEU A 201 15.36 -17.96 16.56
C LEU A 201 14.23 -18.22 17.57
N LEU A 202 13.08 -18.75 17.12
CA LEU A 202 11.98 -19.16 18.01
C LEU A 202 12.35 -20.35 18.91
N GLU A 203 13.25 -21.24 18.48
CA GLU A 203 13.79 -22.31 19.36
C GLU A 203 14.63 -21.75 20.52
N VAL A 204 15.33 -20.62 20.29
CA VAL A 204 16.17 -19.97 21.29
C VAL A 204 15.35 -18.97 22.12
N GLN A 205 14.50 -18.20 21.46
CA GLN A 205 13.70 -17.13 22.05
C GLN A 205 12.26 -17.17 21.53
N PRO A 206 11.37 -17.98 22.16
CA PRO A 206 10.01 -18.23 21.65
C PRO A 206 9.12 -16.99 21.53
N ALA A 207 9.42 -15.93 22.29
CA ALA A 207 8.69 -14.66 22.27
C ALA A 207 9.40 -13.56 21.48
N SER A 208 10.40 -13.88 20.67
CA SER A 208 11.12 -12.88 19.87
C SER A 208 10.20 -12.23 18.84
N PRO A 209 9.96 -10.90 18.91
CA PRO A 209 9.08 -10.22 17.95
C PRO A 209 9.62 -10.31 16.52
N VAL A 210 10.94 -10.17 16.33
CA VAL A 210 11.59 -10.29 15.01
C VAL A 210 11.36 -11.67 14.40
N ALA A 211 11.46 -12.73 15.22
CA ALA A 211 11.26 -14.09 14.74
C ALA A 211 9.80 -14.40 14.42
N LEU A 212 8.87 -13.95 15.26
CA LEU A 212 7.43 -14.13 15.04
C LEU A 212 6.95 -13.37 13.81
N GLU A 213 7.41 -12.12 13.63
CA GLU A 213 7.13 -11.35 12.40
C GLU A 213 7.73 -12.02 11.17
N GLY A 214 8.99 -12.43 11.23
CA GLY A 214 9.64 -13.11 10.13
C GLY A 214 8.93 -14.40 9.73
N ALA A 215 8.53 -15.22 10.70
CA ALA A 215 7.77 -16.45 10.45
C ALA A 215 6.38 -16.16 9.85
N ALA A 216 5.70 -15.12 10.33
CA ALA A 216 4.42 -14.68 9.77
C ALA A 216 4.58 -14.22 8.32
N LEU A 217 5.58 -13.39 8.02
CA LEU A 217 5.86 -12.92 6.65
C LEU A 217 6.19 -14.08 5.70
N ALA A 218 7.00 -15.04 6.15
CA ALA A 218 7.30 -16.24 5.37
C ALA A 218 6.05 -17.08 5.09
N ALA A 219 5.14 -17.20 6.06
CA ALA A 219 3.86 -17.88 5.91
C ALA A 219 2.94 -17.11 4.92
N PHE A 220 2.87 -15.80 4.99
CA PHE A 220 2.14 -14.96 4.00
C PHE A 220 2.65 -15.19 2.58
N ALA A 221 3.98 -15.20 2.40
CA ALA A 221 4.58 -15.44 1.08
C ALA A 221 4.21 -16.81 0.49
N ARG A 222 4.10 -17.83 1.35
CA ARG A 222 3.64 -19.18 0.99
C ARG A 222 2.12 -19.29 0.87
N ARG A 223 1.37 -18.21 1.14
CA ARG A 223 -0.09 -18.15 1.22
C ARG A 223 -0.69 -19.10 2.27
N ASP A 224 0.08 -19.49 3.26
CA ASP A 224 -0.38 -20.22 4.44
C ASP A 224 -0.90 -19.24 5.49
N PHE A 225 -2.14 -18.78 5.30
CA PHE A 225 -2.74 -17.76 6.14
C PHE A 225 -3.07 -18.26 7.55
N ASP A 226 -3.29 -19.57 7.72
CA ASP A 226 -3.48 -20.18 9.03
C ASP A 226 -2.19 -20.17 9.85
N ALA A 227 -1.05 -20.51 9.22
CA ALA A 227 0.25 -20.39 9.87
C ALA A 227 0.59 -18.93 10.18
N ALA A 228 0.35 -18.00 9.23
CA ALA A 228 0.57 -16.58 9.45
C ALA A 228 -0.24 -16.08 10.66
N LEU A 229 -1.51 -16.47 10.76
CA LEU A 229 -2.37 -16.09 11.89
C LEU A 229 -1.85 -16.65 13.22
N ARG A 230 -1.35 -17.90 13.25
CA ARG A 230 -0.78 -18.47 14.48
C ARG A 230 0.43 -17.67 14.97
N PHE A 231 1.35 -17.30 14.06
CA PHE A 231 2.52 -16.49 14.44
C PHE A 231 2.14 -15.07 14.84
N CYS A 232 1.21 -14.43 14.12
CA CYS A 232 0.71 -13.12 14.49
C CYS A 232 0.01 -13.12 15.86
N ASN A 233 -0.80 -14.14 16.18
CA ASN A 233 -1.43 -14.28 17.49
C ASN A 233 -0.38 -14.45 18.58
N ALA A 234 0.62 -15.32 18.39
CA ALA A 234 1.71 -15.47 19.34
C ALA A 234 2.47 -14.15 19.57
N LEU A 235 2.66 -13.36 18.51
CA LEU A 235 3.29 -12.03 18.62
C LEU A 235 2.45 -11.08 19.48
N VAL A 236 1.15 -10.97 19.24
CA VAL A 236 0.30 -10.03 19.99
C VAL A 236 -0.03 -10.50 21.40
N GLU A 237 0.03 -11.80 21.67
CA GLU A 237 -0.04 -12.36 23.02
C GLU A 237 1.22 -12.03 23.84
N ALA A 238 2.40 -12.19 23.24
CA ALA A 238 3.67 -11.84 23.89
C ALA A 238 3.88 -10.32 23.99
N HIS A 239 3.44 -9.57 22.97
CA HIS A 239 3.64 -8.13 22.83
C HIS A 239 2.32 -7.42 22.50
N PRO A 240 1.39 -7.23 23.47
CA PRO A 240 0.05 -6.69 23.21
C PRO A 240 -0.01 -5.26 22.66
N THR A 241 1.09 -4.50 22.79
CA THR A 241 1.21 -3.13 22.27
C THR A 241 1.86 -3.06 20.89
N HIS A 242 2.14 -4.19 20.26
CA HIS A 242 2.80 -4.26 18.96
C HIS A 242 1.76 -4.03 17.84
N SER A 243 1.63 -2.79 17.36
CA SER A 243 0.62 -2.37 16.39
C SER A 243 0.71 -3.14 15.06
N ALA A 244 1.93 -3.34 14.53
CA ALA A 244 2.14 -4.10 13.30
C ALA A 244 1.72 -5.57 13.43
N GLY A 245 1.90 -6.19 14.61
CA GLY A 245 1.42 -7.54 14.89
C GLY A 245 -0.10 -7.65 14.78
N TRP A 246 -0.84 -6.70 15.38
CA TRP A 246 -2.30 -6.62 15.25
C TRP A 246 -2.74 -6.37 13.81
N PHE A 247 -2.02 -5.50 13.09
CA PHE A 247 -2.30 -5.25 11.68
C PHE A 247 -2.14 -6.53 10.85
N ASN A 248 -1.05 -7.28 11.04
CA ASN A 248 -0.79 -8.53 10.35
C ASN A 248 -1.80 -9.64 10.73
N CYS A 249 -2.27 -9.69 11.99
CA CYS A 249 -3.42 -10.52 12.37
C CYS A 249 -4.65 -10.19 11.53
N GLY A 250 -4.96 -8.89 11.39
CA GLY A 250 -6.06 -8.41 10.56
C GLY A 250 -5.93 -8.87 9.10
N VAL A 251 -4.73 -8.76 8.52
CA VAL A 251 -4.46 -9.23 7.14
C VAL A 251 -4.70 -10.73 7.01
N ALA A 252 -4.18 -11.55 7.94
CA ALA A 252 -4.38 -13.01 7.91
C ALA A 252 -5.86 -13.39 8.02
N LEU A 253 -6.57 -12.77 8.97
CA LEU A 253 -8.00 -12.97 9.18
C LEU A 253 -8.84 -12.57 7.96
N GLN A 254 -8.50 -11.45 7.31
CA GLN A 254 -9.15 -11.00 6.09
C GLN A 254 -8.94 -11.99 4.94
N LYS A 255 -7.72 -12.53 4.78
CA LYS A 255 -7.43 -13.57 3.77
C LYS A 255 -8.16 -14.88 4.03
N LEU A 256 -8.48 -15.18 5.29
CA LEU A 256 -9.32 -16.32 5.71
C LEU A 256 -10.82 -16.00 5.67
N SER A 257 -11.22 -14.81 5.20
CA SER A 257 -12.61 -14.32 5.15
C SER A 257 -13.28 -14.24 6.54
N LEU A 258 -12.50 -14.11 7.60
CA LEU A 258 -12.98 -13.92 8.97
C LEU A 258 -13.09 -12.42 9.27
N TYR A 259 -13.97 -11.74 8.55
CA TYR A 259 -14.01 -10.28 8.45
C TYR A 259 -14.32 -9.58 9.79
N GLU A 260 -15.20 -10.12 10.64
CA GLU A 260 -15.50 -9.53 11.95
C GLU A 260 -14.26 -9.50 12.84
N LYS A 261 -13.52 -10.64 12.90
CA LYS A 261 -12.27 -10.71 13.67
C LYS A 261 -11.17 -9.83 13.08
N ALA A 262 -11.14 -9.72 11.75
CA ALA A 262 -10.20 -8.83 11.06
C ALA A 262 -10.47 -7.36 11.42
N ALA A 263 -11.74 -6.95 11.50
CA ALA A 263 -12.12 -5.61 11.92
C ALA A 263 -11.65 -5.30 13.36
N ASP A 264 -11.83 -6.25 14.28
CA ASP A 264 -11.34 -6.10 15.66
C ASP A 264 -9.81 -5.96 15.72
N ALA A 265 -9.09 -6.78 14.95
CA ALA A 265 -7.63 -6.72 14.87
C ALA A 265 -7.13 -5.39 14.27
N TYR A 266 -7.71 -4.92 13.16
CA TYR A 266 -7.36 -3.64 12.57
C TYR A 266 -7.73 -2.45 13.47
N ALA A 267 -8.88 -2.51 14.16
CA ALA A 267 -9.27 -1.49 15.13
C ALA A 267 -8.26 -1.41 16.28
N ARG A 268 -7.76 -2.56 16.75
CA ARG A 268 -6.71 -2.61 17.77
C ARG A 268 -5.40 -2.03 17.24
N ALA A 269 -4.97 -2.38 16.01
CA ALA A 269 -3.80 -1.81 15.36
C ALA A 269 -3.91 -0.27 15.26
N ALA A 270 -5.04 0.24 14.76
CA ALA A 270 -5.30 1.68 14.64
C ALA A 270 -5.35 2.40 16.00
N SER A 271 -5.78 1.72 17.07
CA SER A 271 -5.77 2.28 18.44
C SER A 271 -4.37 2.40 19.02
N LEU A 272 -3.47 1.50 18.65
CA LEU A 272 -2.06 1.47 19.09
C LEU A 272 -1.19 2.43 18.26
N ASP A 273 -1.50 2.55 16.97
CA ASP A 273 -0.85 3.52 16.08
C ASP A 273 -1.91 4.40 15.37
N PRO A 274 -2.33 5.50 16.02
CA PRO A 274 -3.33 6.42 15.45
C PRO A 274 -2.83 7.20 14.22
N GLN A 275 -1.56 7.10 13.86
CA GLN A 275 -0.99 7.73 12.67
C GLN A 275 -0.93 6.80 11.45
N SER A 276 -1.33 5.55 11.60
CA SER A 276 -1.35 4.58 10.50
C SER A 276 -2.59 4.76 9.61
N ALA A 277 -2.45 5.47 8.51
CA ALA A 277 -3.50 5.58 7.50
C ALA A 277 -3.88 4.22 6.91
N GLU A 278 -2.92 3.29 6.82
CA GLU A 278 -3.12 1.95 6.30
C GLU A 278 -4.02 1.08 7.20
N ALA A 279 -3.85 1.19 8.53
CA ALA A 279 -4.69 0.48 9.49
C ALA A 279 -6.16 0.96 9.39
N PHE A 280 -6.39 2.27 9.30
CA PHE A 280 -7.73 2.81 9.11
C PHE A 280 -8.33 2.45 7.75
N LEU A 281 -7.55 2.47 6.67
CA LEU A 281 -7.99 2.02 5.35
C LEU A 281 -8.43 0.55 5.37
N SER A 282 -7.60 -0.32 5.95
CA SER A 282 -7.88 -1.76 6.03
C SER A 282 -9.11 -2.04 6.90
N LEU A 283 -9.23 -1.32 8.03
CA LEU A 283 -10.43 -1.36 8.88
C LEU A 283 -11.67 -0.96 8.09
N GLY A 284 -11.63 0.17 7.38
CA GLY A 284 -12.75 0.64 6.56
C GLY A 284 -13.15 -0.36 5.48
N THR A 285 -12.17 -0.98 4.83
CA THR A 285 -12.41 -2.01 3.79
C THR A 285 -13.15 -3.22 4.36
N VAL A 286 -12.70 -3.73 5.51
CA VAL A 286 -13.34 -4.90 6.13
C VAL A 286 -14.72 -4.56 6.69
N LEU A 287 -14.90 -3.37 7.28
CA LEU A 287 -16.19 -2.90 7.75
C LEU A 287 -17.20 -2.72 6.59
N HIS A 288 -16.71 -2.33 5.42
CA HIS A 288 -17.51 -2.26 4.19
C HIS A 288 -18.00 -3.66 3.77
N GLU A 289 -17.11 -4.67 3.78
CA GLU A 289 -17.46 -6.07 3.44
C GLU A 289 -18.52 -6.68 4.37
N ILE A 290 -18.53 -6.30 5.66
CA ILE A 290 -19.54 -6.76 6.63
C ILE A 290 -20.73 -5.80 6.75
N GLU A 291 -20.90 -4.90 5.79
CA GLU A 291 -22.02 -3.96 5.67
C GLU A 291 -22.18 -2.99 6.86
N ARG A 292 -21.11 -2.75 7.63
CA ARG A 292 -21.09 -1.74 8.70
C ARG A 292 -20.72 -0.36 8.13
N TRP A 293 -21.62 0.17 7.30
CA TRP A 293 -21.37 1.32 6.44
C TRP A 293 -20.89 2.59 7.15
N GLU A 294 -21.52 2.95 8.30
CA GLU A 294 -21.15 4.16 9.03
C GLU A 294 -19.76 4.04 9.65
N ALA A 295 -19.45 2.89 10.24
CA ALA A 295 -18.12 2.64 10.79
C ALA A 295 -17.04 2.59 9.68
N ALA A 296 -17.39 2.04 8.50
CA ALA A 296 -16.51 2.05 7.33
C ALA A 296 -16.20 3.48 6.86
N ARG A 297 -17.22 4.34 6.81
CA ARG A 297 -17.07 5.77 6.49
C ARG A 297 -16.10 6.45 7.44
N GLU A 298 -16.34 6.34 8.76
CA GLU A 298 -15.47 6.94 9.77
C GLU A 298 -14.02 6.49 9.65
N ALA A 299 -13.80 5.21 9.36
CA ALA A 299 -12.47 4.67 9.16
C ALA A 299 -11.80 5.24 7.90
N TYR A 300 -12.50 5.32 6.76
CA TYR A 300 -11.98 5.94 5.55
C TYR A 300 -11.70 7.43 5.72
N GLU A 301 -12.56 8.17 6.42
CA GLU A 301 -12.36 9.59 6.72
C GLU A 301 -11.11 9.81 7.57
N LYS A 302 -10.86 8.97 8.59
CA LYS A 302 -9.63 8.99 9.38
C LYS A 302 -8.39 8.69 8.51
N ALA A 303 -8.47 7.69 7.65
CA ALA A 303 -7.39 7.39 6.70
C ALA A 303 -7.09 8.58 5.79
N LEU A 304 -8.13 9.26 5.28
CA LEU A 304 -7.99 10.44 4.43
C LEU A 304 -7.57 11.72 5.17
N ALA A 305 -7.81 11.81 6.48
CA ALA A 305 -7.29 12.89 7.30
C ALA A 305 -5.76 12.77 7.47
N LEU A 306 -5.25 11.55 7.55
CA LEU A 306 -3.82 11.24 7.65
C LEU A 306 -3.12 11.28 6.27
N ALA A 307 -3.77 10.77 5.24
CA ALA A 307 -3.26 10.70 3.87
C ALA A 307 -4.32 11.17 2.86
N PRO A 308 -4.43 12.49 2.60
CA PRO A 308 -5.51 13.09 1.79
C PRO A 308 -5.61 12.59 0.35
N GLY A 309 -4.50 12.12 -0.22
CA GLY A 309 -4.41 11.56 -1.57
C GLY A 309 -4.52 10.03 -1.64
N LEU A 310 -4.92 9.35 -0.57
CA LEU A 310 -4.96 7.89 -0.54
C LEU A 310 -6.01 7.34 -1.51
N ARG A 311 -5.55 6.88 -2.67
CA ARG A 311 -6.38 6.48 -3.81
C ARG A 311 -7.49 5.50 -3.42
N THR A 312 -7.14 4.44 -2.70
CA THR A 312 -8.09 3.38 -2.33
C THR A 312 -9.18 3.88 -1.37
N ALA A 313 -8.81 4.77 -0.42
CA ALA A 313 -9.78 5.34 0.51
C ALA A 313 -10.74 6.30 -0.20
N LEU A 314 -10.23 7.19 -1.07
CA LEU A 314 -11.06 8.08 -1.89
C LEU A 314 -12.02 7.30 -2.79
N TRP A 315 -11.52 6.23 -3.41
CA TRP A 315 -12.31 5.37 -4.27
C TRP A 315 -13.43 4.64 -3.50
N ASN A 316 -13.07 3.95 -2.42
CA ASN A 316 -14.02 3.14 -1.66
C ASN A 316 -15.09 4.00 -0.96
N LEU A 317 -14.68 5.14 -0.38
CA LEU A 317 -15.62 6.08 0.22
C LEU A 317 -16.52 6.72 -0.87
N GLY A 318 -15.99 7.02 -2.05
CA GLY A 318 -16.76 7.49 -3.20
C GLY A 318 -17.84 6.49 -3.61
N LEU A 319 -17.50 5.22 -3.75
CA LEU A 319 -18.46 4.14 -4.05
C LEU A 319 -19.51 4.00 -2.95
N LEU A 320 -19.11 4.09 -1.68
CA LEU A 320 -20.04 4.06 -0.55
C LEU A 320 -21.04 5.21 -0.61
N CYS A 321 -20.58 6.43 -0.89
CA CYS A 321 -21.45 7.59 -1.06
C CYS A 321 -22.39 7.45 -2.27
N GLU A 322 -21.92 6.90 -3.40
CA GLU A 322 -22.77 6.60 -4.55
C GLU A 322 -23.90 5.62 -4.22
N SER A 323 -23.56 4.50 -3.53
CA SER A 323 -24.55 3.47 -3.17
C SER A 323 -25.65 4.03 -2.25
N ARG A 324 -25.32 5.04 -1.46
CA ARG A 324 -26.24 5.74 -0.55
C ARG A 324 -26.92 6.96 -1.17
N GLN A 325 -26.72 7.21 -2.47
CA GLN A 325 -27.24 8.37 -3.19
C GLN A 325 -26.74 9.73 -2.66
N GLU A 326 -25.60 9.75 -1.99
CA GLU A 326 -24.93 10.96 -1.51
C GLU A 326 -24.04 11.56 -2.61
N LEU A 327 -24.66 11.85 -3.75
CA LEU A 327 -23.95 12.16 -5.00
C LEU A 327 -23.00 13.37 -4.89
N ARG A 328 -23.33 14.40 -4.08
CA ARG A 328 -22.44 15.55 -3.87
C ARG A 328 -21.16 15.20 -3.12
N HIS A 329 -21.27 14.30 -2.13
CA HIS A 329 -20.10 13.80 -1.43
C HIS A 329 -19.24 12.93 -2.34
N ALA A 330 -19.85 12.02 -3.12
CA ALA A 330 -19.16 11.21 -4.10
C ALA A 330 -18.42 12.06 -5.14
N GLU A 331 -19.05 13.13 -5.66
CA GLU A 331 -18.43 14.08 -6.57
C GLU A 331 -17.14 14.70 -5.96
N ASN A 332 -17.23 15.21 -4.73
CA ASN A 332 -16.06 15.79 -4.06
C ASN A 332 -14.90 14.80 -3.90
N LEU A 333 -15.22 13.56 -3.52
CA LEU A 333 -14.21 12.51 -3.35
C LEU A 333 -13.55 12.13 -4.68
N TYR A 334 -14.33 12.00 -5.77
CA TYR A 334 -13.78 11.72 -7.09
C TYR A 334 -13.04 12.92 -7.68
N CYS A 335 -13.42 14.16 -7.39
CA CYS A 335 -12.63 15.34 -7.74
C CYS A 335 -11.24 15.28 -7.09
N ARG A 336 -11.19 15.04 -5.76
CA ARG A 336 -9.92 14.87 -5.05
C ARG A 336 -9.12 13.69 -5.62
N LEU A 337 -9.79 12.61 -5.98
CA LEU A 337 -9.13 11.43 -6.53
C LEU A 337 -8.44 11.75 -7.87
N VAL A 338 -9.11 12.45 -8.79
CA VAL A 338 -8.50 12.83 -10.09
C VAL A 338 -7.49 13.97 -9.97
N GLU A 339 -7.56 14.81 -8.93
CA GLU A 339 -6.55 15.81 -8.61
C GLU A 339 -5.23 15.17 -8.17
N HIS A 340 -5.29 14.16 -7.29
CA HIS A 340 -4.11 13.44 -6.79
C HIS A 340 -3.61 12.37 -7.76
N HIS A 341 -4.52 11.77 -8.54
CA HIS A 341 -4.26 10.65 -9.44
C HIS A 341 -4.88 10.92 -10.82
N PRO A 342 -4.35 11.89 -11.57
CA PRO A 342 -4.89 12.29 -12.88
C PRO A 342 -4.83 11.14 -13.92
N GLU A 343 -3.98 10.14 -13.69
CA GLU A 343 -3.84 8.93 -14.51
C GLU A 343 -4.97 7.90 -14.31
N ALA A 344 -5.83 8.09 -13.32
CA ALA A 344 -6.90 7.15 -12.99
C ALA A 344 -8.11 7.31 -13.92
N GLN A 345 -8.11 6.62 -15.05
CA GLN A 345 -9.19 6.66 -16.04
C GLN A 345 -10.55 6.30 -15.45
N ASP A 346 -10.60 5.30 -14.59
CA ASP A 346 -11.79 4.84 -13.89
C ASP A 346 -12.38 5.91 -12.94
N ALA A 347 -11.53 6.72 -12.31
CA ALA A 347 -11.98 7.83 -11.48
C ALA A 347 -12.63 8.96 -12.32
N TRP A 348 -12.05 9.30 -13.47
CA TRP A 348 -12.67 10.24 -14.42
C TRP A 348 -14.03 9.76 -14.91
N PHE A 349 -14.15 8.45 -15.18
CA PHE A 349 -15.43 7.87 -15.57
C PHE A 349 -16.48 8.00 -14.46
N ARG A 350 -16.14 7.64 -13.21
CA ARG A 350 -17.06 7.76 -12.06
C ARG A 350 -17.46 9.20 -11.80
N LEU A 351 -16.51 10.13 -11.86
CA LEU A 351 -16.78 11.55 -11.72
C LEU A 351 -17.79 12.02 -12.78
N GLY A 352 -17.59 11.64 -14.05
CA GLY A 352 -18.52 11.94 -15.13
C GLY A 352 -19.91 11.35 -14.87
N TYR A 353 -19.97 10.12 -14.40
CA TYR A 353 -21.23 9.43 -14.10
C TYR A 353 -22.02 10.11 -12.97
N VAL A 354 -21.33 10.45 -11.87
CA VAL A 354 -21.95 11.16 -10.74
C VAL A 354 -22.45 12.54 -11.15
N ARG A 355 -21.68 13.29 -11.96
CA ARG A 355 -22.10 14.59 -12.52
C ARG A 355 -23.29 14.48 -13.46
N LEU A 356 -23.38 13.39 -14.23
CA LEU A 356 -24.54 13.10 -15.07
C LEU A 356 -25.80 12.93 -14.22
N GLN A 357 -25.72 12.19 -13.12
CA GLN A 357 -26.83 11.99 -12.19
C GLN A 357 -27.22 13.29 -11.47
N LEU A 358 -26.26 14.14 -11.13
CA LEU A 358 -26.50 15.47 -10.54
C LEU A 358 -27.10 16.47 -11.52
N GLY A 359 -27.11 16.16 -12.83
CA GLY A 359 -27.57 17.05 -13.87
C GLY A 359 -26.57 18.14 -14.28
N ASP A 360 -25.33 18.07 -13.80
CA ASP A 360 -24.25 18.97 -14.25
C ASP A 360 -23.64 18.44 -15.56
N PHE A 361 -24.37 18.63 -16.64
CA PHE A 361 -23.99 18.09 -17.93
C PHE A 361 -22.69 18.67 -18.51
N PRO A 362 -22.39 19.99 -18.38
CA PRO A 362 -21.11 20.53 -18.86
C PRO A 362 -19.91 19.89 -18.16
N ALA A 363 -19.93 19.81 -16.83
CA ALA A 363 -18.84 19.20 -16.05
C ALA A 363 -18.76 17.67 -16.25
N CYS A 364 -19.91 17.01 -16.47
CA CYS A 364 -20.00 15.61 -16.87
C CYS A 364 -19.25 15.34 -18.18
N ILE A 365 -19.50 16.15 -19.22
CA ILE A 365 -18.82 16.02 -20.51
C ILE A 365 -17.32 16.19 -20.38
N GLN A 366 -16.85 17.18 -19.61
CA GLN A 366 -15.44 17.38 -19.36
C GLN A 366 -14.77 16.16 -18.71
N ALA A 367 -15.41 15.57 -17.71
CA ALA A 367 -14.88 14.38 -17.03
C ALA A 367 -14.80 13.17 -17.96
N PHE A 368 -15.83 12.91 -18.78
CA PHE A 368 -15.78 11.83 -19.75
C PHE A 368 -14.79 12.09 -20.89
N GLN A 369 -14.60 13.34 -21.32
CA GLN A 369 -13.56 13.69 -22.29
C GLN A 369 -12.15 13.40 -21.72
N ALA A 370 -11.91 13.73 -20.46
CA ALA A 370 -10.68 13.35 -19.77
C ALA A 370 -10.50 11.82 -19.71
N CYS A 371 -11.58 11.08 -19.42
CA CYS A 371 -11.57 9.61 -19.46
C CYS A 371 -11.21 9.06 -20.86
N LEU A 372 -11.69 9.70 -21.94
CA LEU A 372 -11.43 9.29 -23.32
C LEU A 372 -10.03 9.65 -23.83
N ALA A 373 -9.30 10.51 -23.14
CA ALA A 373 -7.90 10.83 -23.46
C ALA A 373 -6.94 9.67 -23.22
N PHE A 374 -7.36 8.66 -22.45
CA PHE A 374 -6.56 7.47 -22.17
C PHE A 374 -6.60 6.46 -23.34
N PRO A 375 -5.53 5.65 -23.50
CA PRO A 375 -5.45 4.68 -24.60
C PRO A 375 -6.53 3.59 -24.56
N LYS A 376 -7.02 3.24 -23.37
CA LYS A 376 -8.06 2.23 -23.19
C LYS A 376 -9.40 2.79 -23.67
N LYS A 377 -9.98 2.15 -24.67
CA LYS A 377 -11.29 2.54 -25.22
C LYS A 377 -12.38 2.40 -24.16
N CYS A 378 -13.21 3.42 -24.05
CA CYS A 378 -14.35 3.49 -23.14
C CYS A 378 -15.58 4.00 -23.91
N PRO A 379 -16.26 3.13 -24.70
CA PRO A 379 -17.44 3.52 -25.49
C PRO A 379 -18.61 3.98 -24.59
N GLU A 380 -18.66 3.52 -23.35
CA GLU A 380 -19.65 3.95 -22.36
C GLU A 380 -19.51 5.43 -22.01
N ALA A 381 -18.29 5.97 -22.04
CA ALA A 381 -18.07 7.41 -21.84
C ALA A 381 -18.67 8.23 -22.98
N LEU A 382 -18.52 7.77 -24.23
CA LEU A 382 -19.18 8.40 -25.39
C LEU A 382 -20.71 8.33 -25.29
N LEU A 383 -21.26 7.19 -24.87
CA LEU A 383 -22.67 7.03 -24.63
C LEU A 383 -23.18 8.07 -23.62
N ASN A 384 -22.51 8.22 -22.51
CA ASN A 384 -22.89 9.16 -21.44
C ASN A 384 -22.74 10.63 -21.88
N ILE A 385 -21.73 10.97 -22.68
CA ILE A 385 -21.61 12.30 -23.32
C ILE A 385 -22.82 12.55 -24.24
N GLY A 386 -23.21 11.55 -25.03
CA GLY A 386 -24.39 11.63 -25.87
C GLY A 386 -25.67 11.88 -25.07
N ILE A 387 -25.84 11.18 -23.94
CA ILE A 387 -26.98 11.40 -23.03
C ILE A 387 -26.95 12.83 -22.46
N ALA A 388 -25.78 13.32 -22.03
CA ALA A 388 -25.62 14.69 -21.51
C ALA A 388 -26.02 15.74 -22.57
N HIS A 389 -25.54 15.60 -23.81
CA HIS A 389 -25.94 16.48 -24.92
C HIS A 389 -27.43 16.40 -25.18
N TRP A 390 -28.01 15.20 -25.17
CA TRP A 390 -29.48 15.05 -25.38
C TRP A 390 -30.30 15.74 -24.27
N LYS A 391 -29.90 15.61 -23.02
CA LYS A 391 -30.51 16.30 -21.87
C LYS A 391 -30.41 17.82 -22.00
N MET A 392 -29.33 18.35 -22.55
CA MET A 392 -29.12 19.77 -22.84
C MET A 392 -29.85 20.23 -24.14
N ARG A 393 -30.58 19.35 -24.80
CA ARG A 393 -31.25 19.62 -26.09
C ARG A 393 -30.29 19.88 -27.27
N HIS A 394 -29.01 19.54 -27.14
CA HIS A 394 -28.04 19.61 -28.23
C HIS A 394 -28.14 18.36 -29.13
N ILE A 395 -29.26 18.26 -29.88
CA ILE A 395 -29.66 17.01 -30.53
C ILE A 395 -28.63 16.51 -31.55
N GLU A 396 -28.08 17.38 -32.39
CA GLU A 396 -27.11 16.95 -33.41
C GLU A 396 -25.78 16.45 -32.78
N MET A 397 -25.31 17.08 -31.70
CA MET A 397 -24.14 16.62 -30.95
C MET A 397 -24.42 15.27 -30.29
N ALA A 398 -25.61 15.08 -29.73
CA ALA A 398 -26.03 13.81 -29.16
C ALA A 398 -26.03 12.69 -30.20
N LYS A 399 -26.62 12.93 -31.39
CA LYS A 399 -26.65 11.95 -32.50
C LYS A 399 -25.24 11.56 -32.94
N GLU A 400 -24.36 12.55 -33.10
CA GLU A 400 -22.97 12.30 -33.51
C GLU A 400 -22.22 11.50 -32.48
N THR A 401 -22.32 11.85 -31.20
CA THR A 401 -21.64 11.14 -30.09
C THR A 401 -22.18 9.72 -29.94
N PHE A 402 -23.48 9.49 -30.08
CA PHE A 402 -24.04 8.14 -30.07
C PHE A 402 -23.55 7.29 -31.25
N ARG A 403 -23.42 7.88 -32.46
CA ARG A 403 -22.81 7.17 -33.60
C ARG A 403 -21.36 6.79 -33.36
N GLN A 404 -20.60 7.69 -32.76
CA GLN A 404 -19.20 7.41 -32.36
C GLN A 404 -19.12 6.28 -31.33
N SER A 405 -20.06 6.23 -30.38
CA SER A 405 -20.10 5.15 -29.36
C SER A 405 -20.40 3.78 -29.98
N LEU A 406 -21.12 3.73 -31.09
CA LEU A 406 -21.41 2.50 -31.83
C LEU A 406 -20.14 1.89 -32.45
N GLY A 407 -19.16 2.68 -32.92
CA GLY A 407 -17.91 2.26 -33.53
C GLY A 407 -18.02 1.08 -34.50
N PRO A 408 -16.97 0.69 -35.18
CA PRO A 408 -17.05 -0.43 -36.13
C PRO A 408 -17.18 -1.81 -35.44
N ALA A 409 -16.86 -1.91 -34.14
CA ALA A 409 -16.92 -3.14 -33.36
C ALA A 409 -17.84 -3.06 -32.12
N ALA A 410 -18.24 -1.86 -31.69
CA ALA A 410 -19.05 -1.66 -30.50
C ALA A 410 -20.53 -1.61 -30.88
N ARG A 411 -21.25 -2.69 -30.65
CA ARG A 411 -22.69 -2.79 -30.83
C ARG A 411 -23.38 -2.43 -29.52
N SER A 412 -23.58 -1.13 -29.27
CA SER A 412 -24.29 -0.68 -28.07
C SER A 412 -25.78 -0.58 -28.38
N ALA A 413 -26.55 -1.49 -27.84
CA ALA A 413 -28.03 -1.44 -27.94
C ALA A 413 -28.60 -0.18 -27.32
N GLU A 414 -27.99 0.33 -26.24
CA GLU A 414 -28.41 1.56 -25.58
C GLU A 414 -28.22 2.79 -26.46
N ALA A 415 -27.10 2.90 -27.18
CA ALA A 415 -26.88 3.98 -28.15
C ALA A 415 -27.88 3.92 -29.30
N LEU A 416 -28.19 2.72 -29.80
CA LEU A 416 -29.24 2.55 -30.83
C LEU A 416 -30.63 2.94 -30.31
N ARG A 417 -30.98 2.60 -29.07
CA ARG A 417 -32.25 3.02 -28.44
C ARG A 417 -32.33 4.53 -28.30
N CYS A 418 -31.23 5.18 -27.88
CA CYS A 418 -31.16 6.64 -27.78
C CYS A 418 -31.36 7.31 -29.17
N LEU A 419 -30.63 6.82 -30.18
CA LEU A 419 -30.75 7.31 -31.55
C LEU A 419 -32.17 7.09 -32.10
N ALA A 420 -32.79 5.93 -31.88
CA ALA A 420 -34.15 5.63 -32.28
C ALA A 420 -35.16 6.55 -31.60
N SER A 421 -34.97 6.83 -30.30
CA SER A 421 -35.83 7.77 -29.56
C SER A 421 -35.74 9.20 -30.12
N ILE A 422 -34.51 9.64 -30.45
CA ILE A 422 -34.33 10.96 -31.10
C ILE A 422 -34.99 11.00 -32.47
N ALA A 423 -34.81 9.95 -33.29
CA ALA A 423 -35.45 9.87 -34.62
C ALA A 423 -37.00 9.92 -34.52
N LEU A 424 -37.59 9.23 -33.53
CA LEU A 424 -39.00 9.29 -33.23
C LEU A 424 -39.46 10.70 -32.82
N GLN A 425 -38.71 11.41 -31.98
CA GLN A 425 -39.01 12.79 -31.58
C GLN A 425 -38.95 13.76 -32.79
N GLN A 426 -38.08 13.50 -33.75
CA GLN A 426 -37.94 14.26 -34.97
C GLN A 426 -38.91 13.82 -36.06
N GLN A 427 -39.75 12.80 -35.80
CA GLN A 427 -40.67 12.17 -36.76
C GLN A 427 -39.99 11.54 -37.99
N ASP A 428 -38.69 11.25 -37.87
CA ASP A 428 -37.93 10.50 -38.88
C ASP A 428 -38.17 8.99 -38.70
N TYR A 429 -39.34 8.56 -39.17
CA TYR A 429 -39.77 7.15 -39.05
C TYR A 429 -38.90 6.19 -39.87
N GLU A 430 -38.21 6.68 -40.91
CA GLU A 430 -37.31 5.85 -41.71
C GLU A 430 -36.02 5.49 -40.94
N GLN A 431 -35.39 6.51 -40.36
CA GLN A 431 -34.23 6.30 -39.52
C GLN A 431 -34.60 5.47 -38.29
N ALA A 432 -35.73 5.78 -37.62
CA ALA A 432 -36.20 5.00 -36.48
C ALA A 432 -36.40 3.53 -36.83
N LEU A 433 -36.99 3.23 -37.98
CA LEU A 433 -37.20 1.87 -38.48
C LEU A 433 -35.88 1.13 -38.70
N THR A 434 -34.88 1.78 -39.29
CA THR A 434 -33.56 1.22 -39.54
C THR A 434 -32.86 0.86 -38.22
N LEU A 435 -32.90 1.77 -37.24
CA LEU A 435 -32.32 1.56 -35.93
C LEU A 435 -33.00 0.44 -35.14
N HIS A 436 -34.34 0.32 -35.20
CA HIS A 436 -35.06 -0.78 -34.56
C HIS A 436 -34.74 -2.15 -35.20
N LYS A 437 -34.49 -2.19 -36.52
CA LYS A 437 -34.02 -3.43 -37.16
C LYS A 437 -32.62 -3.81 -36.68
N GLN A 438 -31.71 -2.85 -36.58
CA GLN A 438 -30.38 -3.09 -36.03
C GLN A 438 -30.44 -3.59 -34.59
N LEU A 439 -31.39 -3.11 -33.78
CA LEU A 439 -31.63 -3.64 -32.42
C LEU A 439 -32.05 -5.10 -32.43
N LEU A 440 -32.95 -5.48 -33.38
CA LEU A 440 -33.38 -6.89 -33.53
C LEU A 440 -32.23 -7.83 -33.98
N ASP A 441 -31.24 -7.28 -34.71
CA ASP A 441 -30.04 -8.06 -35.09
C ASP A 441 -29.06 -8.24 -33.92
N LEU A 442 -29.17 -7.44 -32.86
CA LEU A 442 -28.27 -7.45 -31.69
C LEU A 442 -28.84 -8.17 -30.49
N GLU A 443 -30.14 -8.10 -30.28
CA GLU A 443 -30.83 -8.60 -29.09
C GLU A 443 -31.91 -9.61 -29.48
N GLU A 444 -32.23 -10.50 -28.53
CA GLU A 444 -33.40 -11.36 -28.71
C GLU A 444 -34.67 -10.53 -28.83
N PRO A 445 -35.59 -10.86 -29.76
CA PRO A 445 -36.81 -10.13 -29.95
C PRO A 445 -37.67 -10.08 -28.68
N THR A 446 -37.92 -8.87 -28.17
CA THR A 446 -38.87 -8.64 -27.08
C THR A 446 -40.21 -8.19 -27.60
N SER A 447 -41.29 -8.44 -26.84
CA SER A 447 -42.65 -8.00 -27.23
C SER A 447 -42.72 -6.48 -27.45
N ASP A 448 -41.99 -5.69 -26.63
CA ASP A 448 -42.00 -4.24 -26.73
C ASP A 448 -41.20 -3.72 -27.94
N LEU A 449 -40.08 -4.36 -28.28
CA LEU A 449 -39.29 -4.02 -29.48
C LEU A 449 -40.08 -4.31 -30.76
N LEU A 450 -40.72 -5.47 -30.82
CA LEU A 450 -41.57 -5.85 -31.95
C LEU A 450 -42.81 -4.96 -32.07
N TYR A 451 -43.42 -4.57 -30.96
CA TYR A 451 -44.53 -3.61 -30.92
C TYR A 451 -44.11 -2.25 -31.47
N ASN A 452 -42.97 -1.71 -31.03
CA ASN A 452 -42.44 -0.44 -31.52
C ASN A 452 -42.13 -0.49 -33.02
N LEU A 453 -41.57 -1.59 -33.49
CA LEU A 453 -41.30 -1.83 -34.90
C LEU A 453 -42.63 -1.86 -35.73
N ALA A 454 -43.66 -2.50 -35.18
CA ALA A 454 -44.98 -2.54 -35.81
C ALA A 454 -45.61 -1.15 -35.91
N LEU A 455 -45.52 -0.32 -34.87
CA LEU A 455 -45.96 1.08 -34.89
C LEU A 455 -45.27 1.89 -35.99
N LEU A 456 -43.95 1.72 -36.14
CA LEU A 456 -43.17 2.39 -37.19
C LEU A 456 -43.61 1.98 -38.59
N TRP A 457 -43.86 0.68 -38.83
CA TRP A 457 -44.40 0.20 -40.08
C TRP A 457 -45.78 0.77 -40.36
N GLN A 458 -46.64 0.84 -39.34
CA GLN A 458 -47.98 1.43 -39.45
C GLN A 458 -47.92 2.93 -39.79
N LYS A 459 -47.07 3.71 -39.12
CA LYS A 459 -46.86 5.14 -39.42
C LYS A 459 -46.35 5.39 -40.84
N ARG A 460 -45.69 4.42 -41.45
CA ARG A 460 -45.24 4.45 -42.86
C ARG A 460 -46.28 3.90 -43.84
N GLY A 461 -47.49 3.59 -43.40
CA GLY A 461 -48.55 3.03 -44.25
C GLY A 461 -48.32 1.55 -44.68
N ARG A 462 -47.34 0.88 -44.07
CA ARG A 462 -47.02 -0.54 -44.36
C ARG A 462 -47.78 -1.47 -43.40
N ALA A 463 -49.10 -1.49 -43.58
CA ALA A 463 -50.01 -2.23 -42.69
C ALA A 463 -49.74 -3.75 -42.63
N ALA A 464 -49.31 -4.35 -43.77
CA ALA A 464 -49.02 -5.79 -43.80
C ALA A 464 -47.81 -6.16 -42.93
N GLU A 465 -46.74 -5.36 -42.97
CA GLU A 465 -45.54 -5.51 -42.14
C GLU A 465 -45.86 -5.26 -40.66
N ALA A 466 -46.67 -4.23 -40.37
CA ALA A 466 -47.12 -3.93 -39.01
C ALA A 466 -47.88 -5.10 -38.40
N VAL A 467 -48.84 -5.69 -39.14
CA VAL A 467 -49.59 -6.87 -38.68
C VAL A 467 -48.67 -8.04 -38.34
N ARG A 468 -47.65 -8.30 -39.15
CA ARG A 468 -46.67 -9.37 -38.86
C ARG A 468 -45.96 -9.12 -37.54
N CYS A 469 -45.42 -7.92 -37.32
CA CYS A 469 -44.69 -7.57 -36.11
C CYS A 469 -45.63 -7.56 -34.88
N TYR A 470 -46.86 -7.06 -34.97
CA TYR A 470 -47.81 -7.14 -33.86
C TYR A 470 -48.16 -8.59 -33.48
N ARG A 471 -48.32 -9.47 -34.45
CA ARG A 471 -48.55 -10.90 -34.17
C ARG A 471 -47.37 -11.55 -33.50
N GLN A 472 -46.15 -11.23 -33.90
CA GLN A 472 -44.93 -11.71 -33.23
C GLN A 472 -44.84 -11.17 -31.80
N ALA A 473 -45.14 -9.89 -31.58
CA ALA A 473 -45.17 -9.30 -30.24
C ALA A 473 -46.18 -10.00 -29.32
N LEU A 474 -47.38 -10.30 -29.88
CA LEU A 474 -48.43 -11.02 -29.16
C LEU A 474 -48.15 -12.50 -28.96
N ALA A 475 -47.32 -13.13 -29.79
CA ALA A 475 -46.83 -14.49 -29.55
C ALA A 475 -45.92 -14.57 -28.32
N LEU A 476 -45.12 -13.50 -28.07
CA LEU A 476 -44.29 -13.38 -26.89
C LEU A 476 -45.07 -12.92 -25.64
N ARG A 477 -46.07 -12.05 -25.82
CA ARG A 477 -46.91 -11.53 -24.73
C ARG A 477 -48.38 -11.46 -25.20
N PRO A 478 -49.13 -12.58 -25.04
CA PRO A 478 -50.52 -12.65 -25.55
C PRO A 478 -51.46 -11.62 -24.92
N GLY A 479 -51.22 -11.24 -23.67
CA GLY A 479 -52.02 -10.24 -22.95
C GLY A 479 -51.53 -8.79 -23.14
N PHE A 480 -51.09 -8.37 -24.31
CA PHE A 480 -50.60 -7.02 -24.57
C PHE A 480 -51.71 -6.16 -25.24
N PRO A 481 -52.52 -5.41 -24.45
CA PRO A 481 -53.72 -4.77 -24.94
C PRO A 481 -53.45 -3.73 -26.05
N GLN A 482 -52.37 -2.92 -25.89
CA GLN A 482 -52.00 -1.89 -26.87
C GLN A 482 -51.61 -2.51 -28.22
N ALA A 483 -50.94 -3.67 -28.20
CA ALA A 483 -50.60 -4.38 -29.43
C ALA A 483 -51.85 -4.95 -30.13
N LEU A 484 -52.81 -5.46 -29.34
CA LEU A 484 -54.10 -5.94 -29.88
C LEU A 484 -54.93 -4.82 -30.51
N LEU A 485 -55.02 -3.65 -29.85
CA LEU A 485 -55.71 -2.49 -30.40
C LEU A 485 -55.12 -2.02 -31.73
N ASN A 486 -53.79 -1.84 -31.75
CA ASN A 486 -53.09 -1.38 -32.94
C ASN A 486 -53.07 -2.45 -34.05
N LEU A 487 -53.04 -3.75 -33.71
CA LEU A 487 -53.23 -4.84 -34.64
C LEU A 487 -54.60 -4.71 -35.33
N GLY A 488 -55.68 -4.45 -34.57
CA GLY A 488 -57.00 -4.24 -35.09
C GLY A 488 -57.04 -3.07 -36.08
N HIS A 489 -56.45 -1.92 -35.75
CA HIS A 489 -56.35 -0.78 -36.67
C HIS A 489 -55.57 -1.12 -37.96
N ALA A 490 -54.46 -1.84 -37.85
CA ALA A 490 -53.66 -2.26 -39.00
C ALA A 490 -54.40 -3.27 -39.88
N LEU A 491 -55.20 -4.18 -39.28
CA LEU A 491 -56.05 -5.12 -40.00
C LEU A 491 -57.20 -4.43 -40.72
N MET A 492 -57.83 -3.39 -40.12
CA MET A 492 -58.83 -2.54 -40.77
C MET A 492 -58.29 -1.90 -42.03
N THR A 493 -57.07 -1.35 -42.00
CA THR A 493 -56.43 -0.76 -43.20
C THR A 493 -56.18 -1.77 -44.33
N LEU A 494 -56.13 -3.06 -44.01
CA LEU A 494 -56.00 -4.15 -44.99
C LEU A 494 -57.33 -4.76 -45.41
N GLY A 495 -58.45 -4.21 -44.95
CA GLY A 495 -59.82 -4.72 -45.27
C GLY A 495 -60.18 -6.02 -44.54
N LYS A 496 -59.45 -6.40 -43.52
CA LYS A 496 -59.66 -7.65 -42.75
C LYS A 496 -60.54 -7.39 -41.53
N HIS A 497 -61.81 -7.09 -41.78
CA HIS A 497 -62.73 -6.59 -40.76
C HIS A 497 -63.00 -7.57 -39.63
N GLU A 498 -63.15 -8.88 -39.89
CA GLU A 498 -63.43 -9.90 -38.88
C GLU A 498 -62.27 -10.09 -37.94
N GLU A 499 -61.00 -10.20 -38.47
CA GLU A 499 -59.80 -10.32 -37.68
C GLU A 499 -59.56 -9.07 -36.81
N ALA A 500 -59.87 -7.87 -37.34
CA ALA A 500 -59.77 -6.61 -36.60
C ALA A 500 -60.69 -6.57 -35.39
N GLN A 501 -61.96 -6.95 -35.61
CA GLN A 501 -62.99 -6.97 -34.59
C GLN A 501 -62.63 -7.98 -33.47
N ALA A 502 -62.12 -9.16 -33.83
CA ALA A 502 -61.64 -10.16 -32.86
C ALA A 502 -60.46 -9.66 -32.01
N ALA A 503 -59.51 -8.94 -32.64
CA ALA A 503 -58.38 -8.33 -31.93
C ALA A 503 -58.84 -7.28 -30.92
N TRP A 504 -59.76 -6.38 -31.31
CA TRP A 504 -60.32 -5.36 -30.41
C TRP A 504 -61.11 -5.96 -29.27
N GLN A 505 -61.99 -6.96 -29.55
CA GLN A 505 -62.70 -7.66 -28.50
C GLN A 505 -61.79 -8.31 -27.49
N THR A 506 -60.67 -8.87 -27.95
CA THR A 506 -59.67 -9.47 -27.07
C THR A 506 -58.93 -8.40 -26.24
N ALA A 507 -58.63 -7.25 -26.83
CA ALA A 507 -57.98 -6.13 -26.12
C ALA A 507 -58.84 -5.56 -24.99
N LEU A 508 -60.15 -5.46 -25.24
CA LEU A 508 -61.14 -4.87 -24.32
C LEU A 508 -61.56 -5.85 -23.21
N ARG A 509 -61.39 -7.18 -23.42
CA ARG A 509 -61.71 -8.18 -22.40
C ARG A 509 -60.83 -8.00 -21.16
N GLY A 510 -61.46 -7.55 -20.05
CA GLY A 510 -60.78 -7.39 -18.76
C GLY A 510 -60.06 -6.08 -18.56
N ASN A 511 -60.17 -5.12 -19.45
CA ASN A 511 -59.55 -3.80 -19.33
C ASN A 511 -60.58 -2.68 -19.46
N ILE A 512 -61.21 -2.28 -18.32
CA ILE A 512 -62.29 -1.29 -18.26
C ILE A 512 -61.84 0.10 -18.72
N GLU A 513 -60.66 0.55 -18.32
CA GLU A 513 -60.11 1.87 -18.68
C GLU A 513 -59.91 1.98 -20.20
N LEU A 514 -59.47 0.91 -20.84
CA LEU A 514 -59.28 0.86 -22.30
C LEU A 514 -60.60 0.81 -23.04
N ALA A 515 -61.65 0.19 -22.49
CA ALA A 515 -62.97 0.17 -23.04
C ALA A 515 -63.61 1.57 -22.97
N GLU A 516 -63.41 2.31 -21.89
CA GLU A 516 -63.87 3.70 -21.74
C GLU A 516 -63.17 4.61 -22.77
N GLN A 517 -61.87 4.49 -22.98
CA GLN A 517 -61.11 5.26 -23.97
C GLN A 517 -61.50 4.92 -25.42
N PHE A 518 -61.96 3.72 -25.69
CA PHE A 518 -62.37 3.28 -27.03
C PHE A 518 -63.78 3.77 -27.42
N LEU A 519 -64.62 4.09 -26.43
CA LEU A 519 -65.99 4.56 -26.61
C LEU A 519 -66.11 6.08 -26.65
N VAL A 520 -65.09 6.84 -26.32
CA VAL A 520 -64.95 8.29 -26.42
C VAL A 520 -64.20 8.68 -27.71
#